data_ff104c769a51abff1548bddbc6942da1
#
_entry.id   ff104c769a51abff1548bddbc6942da1
#
_cell.length_a   1.000
_cell.length_b   1.000
_cell.length_c   1.000
_cell.angle_alpha   90.00
_cell.angle_beta   90.00
_cell.angle_gamma   90.00
#
_symmetry.space_group_name_H-M   'P 1'
#
loop_
_entity.id
_entity.type
_entity.pdbx_description
1 polymer ?
#
loop_
_entity_poly.entity_id
_entity_poly.type
_entity_poly.pdbx_seq_one_letter_code
_entity_poly.pdbx_strand_id
1 'polypeptide(L)'
;MRTIKSFLIMIVVTWLWGGATAVYGQETVGLLQGQVFDSQGAVTPGATIKIDGAAISQAGVTDADGRYRLVAVPPGSYRLTVSLDGFRTTIVENIQVLLGRATAVDVTLAVGAISEQVSVVGVTPRLDTTQTTIQTNLTTQIIDAMPKGVNIGSLFKLAPAARPEPLSGQFQIDGASGSENSFMVDGLETANFRTGSLNLNNNIPFEFVEEISIKTSGFHAEFGGATGGVIAVATKSGTNSYRGLFGSTFQLSGLEGNPRQVLNSFRSGTGPAFVQVNEYLKPQKDSFTNYFPVMGVGGPIGAD
;
A
#
# COMPACT_ATOMS: atom_id res chain seq x y z
N MET A 1 -44.21 28.74 -24.95
CA MET A 1 -43.94 27.34 -24.49
C MET A 1 -42.83 26.62 -25.25
N ARG A 2 -42.61 26.85 -26.54
CA ARG A 2 -41.52 26.23 -27.32
C ARG A 2 -40.13 26.69 -26.92
N THR A 3 -39.92 27.96 -26.61
CA THR A 3 -38.65 28.57 -26.23
C THR A 3 -38.14 28.09 -24.87
N ILE A 4 -39.01 27.85 -23.88
CA ILE A 4 -38.64 27.35 -22.54
C ILE A 4 -38.18 25.89 -22.61
N LYS A 5 -38.79 25.07 -23.46
CA LYS A 5 -38.34 23.67 -23.65
C LYS A 5 -36.97 23.59 -24.30
N SER A 6 -36.66 24.44 -25.27
CA SER A 6 -35.34 24.50 -25.89
C SER A 6 -34.25 24.97 -24.92
N PHE A 7 -34.58 25.91 -24.03
CA PHE A 7 -33.65 26.39 -22.97
C PHE A 7 -33.38 25.31 -21.91
N LEU A 8 -34.39 24.56 -21.52
CA LEU A 8 -34.24 23.42 -20.57
C LEU A 8 -33.41 22.28 -21.17
N ILE A 9 -33.59 21.95 -22.46
CA ILE A 9 -32.79 20.94 -23.14
C ILE A 9 -31.33 21.38 -23.24
N MET A 10 -31.06 22.65 -23.50
CA MET A 10 -29.72 23.21 -23.61
C MET A 10 -28.99 23.16 -22.24
N ILE A 11 -29.67 23.42 -21.11
CA ILE A 11 -29.13 23.30 -19.76
C ILE A 11 -28.80 21.84 -19.42
N VAL A 12 -29.68 20.88 -19.78
CA VAL A 12 -29.44 19.47 -19.53
C VAL A 12 -28.25 18.94 -20.35
N VAL A 13 -28.11 19.37 -21.61
CA VAL A 13 -26.97 18.98 -22.45
C VAL A 13 -25.65 19.56 -21.92
N THR A 14 -25.65 20.82 -21.44
CA THR A 14 -24.45 21.42 -20.85
C THR A 14 -24.07 20.74 -19.52
N TRP A 15 -25.03 20.28 -18.74
CA TRP A 15 -24.78 19.50 -17.53
C TRP A 15 -24.23 18.10 -17.82
N LEU A 16 -24.67 17.44 -18.88
CA LEU A 16 -24.15 16.13 -19.30
C LEU A 16 -22.72 16.22 -19.88
N TRP A 17 -22.32 17.34 -20.47
CA TRP A 17 -20.96 17.51 -21.01
C TRP A 17 -19.96 18.11 -20.01
N GLY A 18 -20.43 18.79 -18.97
CA GLY A 18 -19.57 19.38 -17.93
C GLY A 18 -19.12 18.42 -16.81
N GLY A 19 -19.61 17.19 -16.80
CA GLY A 19 -19.42 16.25 -15.68
C GLY A 19 -18.34 15.17 -15.84
N ALA A 20 -17.59 15.15 -16.94
CA ALA A 20 -16.45 14.24 -17.06
C ALA A 20 -15.20 14.85 -16.40
N THR A 21 -15.23 15.02 -15.07
CA THR A 21 -13.98 15.14 -14.31
C THR A 21 -13.23 13.83 -14.46
N ALA A 22 -12.05 13.88 -15.12
CA ALA A 22 -11.14 12.74 -15.11
C ALA A 22 -10.85 12.41 -13.66
N VAL A 23 -11.47 11.35 -13.14
CA VAL A 23 -11.08 10.76 -11.86
C VAL A 23 -9.72 10.14 -12.11
N TYR A 24 -8.67 10.85 -11.73
CA TYR A 24 -7.33 10.29 -11.69
C TYR A 24 -7.35 9.21 -10.62
N GLY A 25 -7.33 7.95 -11.06
CA GLY A 25 -7.18 6.81 -10.16
C GLY A 25 -5.80 6.89 -9.54
N GLN A 26 -5.75 7.03 -8.22
CA GLN A 26 -4.50 7.00 -7.48
C GLN A 26 -3.92 5.59 -7.54
N GLU A 27 -2.60 5.46 -7.44
CA GLU A 27 -1.91 4.19 -7.55
C GLU A 27 -2.39 3.18 -6.50
N THR A 28 -3.16 2.19 -6.94
CA THR A 28 -3.61 1.05 -6.13
C THR A 28 -2.91 -0.25 -6.56
N VAL A 29 -2.04 -0.17 -7.55
CA VAL A 29 -1.42 -1.30 -8.24
C VAL A 29 0.08 -1.09 -8.42
N GLY A 30 0.79 -2.16 -8.73
CA GLY A 30 2.17 -2.13 -9.17
C GLY A 30 2.31 -2.34 -10.68
N LEU A 31 3.54 -2.35 -11.12
CA LEU A 31 3.95 -2.57 -12.50
C LEU A 31 4.98 -3.70 -12.53
N LEU A 32 4.81 -4.67 -13.43
CA LEU A 32 5.82 -5.68 -13.74
C LEU A 32 6.37 -5.46 -15.14
N GLN A 33 7.68 -5.29 -15.26
CA GLN A 33 8.35 -5.08 -16.54
C GLN A 33 9.67 -5.83 -16.59
N GLY A 34 10.26 -5.96 -17.78
CA GLY A 34 11.55 -6.58 -17.96
C GLY A 34 11.86 -6.85 -19.42
N GLN A 35 12.95 -7.53 -19.65
CA GLN A 35 13.41 -7.90 -20.99
C GLN A 35 13.70 -9.40 -21.06
N VAL A 36 13.41 -10.00 -22.20
CA VAL A 36 13.65 -11.41 -22.45
C VAL A 36 14.83 -11.56 -23.38
N PHE A 37 15.78 -12.40 -22.99
CA PHE A 37 16.99 -12.69 -23.73
C PHE A 37 17.05 -14.18 -24.09
N ASP A 38 17.81 -14.51 -25.10
CA ASP A 38 18.24 -15.87 -25.34
C ASP A 38 19.52 -16.23 -24.55
N SER A 39 19.98 -17.48 -24.66
CA SER A 39 21.19 -17.95 -23.98
C SER A 39 22.49 -17.27 -24.47
N GLN A 40 22.44 -16.54 -25.57
CA GLN A 40 23.56 -15.76 -26.12
C GLN A 40 23.50 -14.27 -25.78
N GLY A 41 22.44 -13.85 -25.09
CA GLY A 41 22.21 -12.46 -24.70
C GLY A 41 21.53 -11.62 -25.77
N ALA A 42 21.01 -12.23 -26.85
CA ALA A 42 20.20 -11.52 -27.83
C ALA A 42 18.77 -11.34 -27.32
N VAL A 43 18.15 -10.20 -27.65
CA VAL A 43 16.77 -9.90 -27.30
C VAL A 43 15.79 -10.83 -28.01
N THR A 44 14.70 -11.20 -27.34
CA THR A 44 13.76 -12.20 -27.84
C THR A 44 12.37 -11.59 -28.01
N PRO A 45 12.03 -11.06 -29.20
CA PRO A 45 10.70 -10.53 -29.49
C PRO A 45 9.68 -11.66 -29.67
N GLY A 46 8.41 -11.36 -29.42
CA GLY A 46 7.28 -12.28 -29.61
C GLY A 46 7.15 -13.37 -28.55
N ALA A 47 7.94 -13.33 -27.49
CA ALA A 47 7.78 -14.26 -26.36
C ALA A 47 6.49 -13.98 -25.59
N THR A 48 5.74 -15.03 -25.30
CA THR A 48 4.51 -14.94 -24.48
C THR A 48 4.90 -14.89 -23.02
N ILE A 49 4.41 -13.87 -22.35
CA ILE A 49 4.59 -13.61 -20.92
C ILE A 49 3.26 -13.87 -20.22
N LYS A 50 3.25 -14.69 -19.19
CA LYS A 50 2.07 -14.92 -18.36
C LYS A 50 2.43 -14.78 -16.88
N ILE A 51 1.66 -13.98 -16.15
CA ILE A 51 1.73 -13.96 -14.68
C ILE A 51 0.51 -14.62 -14.10
N ASP A 52 0.73 -15.44 -13.09
CA ASP A 52 -0.31 -16.09 -12.31
C ASP A 52 -0.09 -15.78 -10.82
N GLY A 53 -1.11 -15.26 -10.17
CA GLY A 53 -1.13 -14.96 -8.73
C GLY A 53 -2.46 -15.33 -8.12
N ALA A 54 -2.62 -15.06 -6.82
CA ALA A 54 -3.85 -15.38 -6.11
C ALA A 54 -5.03 -14.52 -6.58
N ALA A 55 -4.76 -13.25 -6.96
CA ALA A 55 -5.79 -12.29 -7.34
C ALA A 55 -6.07 -12.25 -8.83
N ILE A 56 -5.04 -12.35 -9.66
CA ILE A 56 -5.19 -12.22 -11.12
C ILE A 56 -4.27 -13.20 -11.88
N SER A 57 -4.67 -13.47 -13.13
CA SER A 57 -3.82 -14.02 -14.19
C SER A 57 -3.86 -13.04 -15.35
N GLN A 58 -2.69 -12.63 -15.84
CA GLN A 58 -2.54 -11.67 -16.94
C GLN A 58 -1.47 -12.16 -17.91
N ALA A 59 -1.70 -11.90 -19.20
CA ALA A 59 -0.75 -12.26 -20.24
C ALA A 59 -0.38 -11.06 -21.12
N GLY A 60 0.81 -11.13 -21.72
CA GLY A 60 1.34 -10.16 -22.64
C GLY A 60 2.33 -10.80 -23.59
N VAL A 61 2.91 -10.02 -24.47
CA VAL A 61 3.93 -10.46 -25.45
C VAL A 61 5.06 -9.45 -25.46
N THR A 62 6.30 -9.92 -25.65
CA THR A 62 7.46 -9.04 -25.79
C THR A 62 7.43 -8.26 -27.11
N ASP A 63 7.84 -7.00 -27.05
CA ASP A 63 7.98 -6.10 -28.21
C ASP A 63 9.22 -6.45 -29.08
N ALA A 64 9.50 -5.60 -30.09
CA ALA A 64 10.63 -5.77 -31.01
C ALA A 64 12.00 -5.74 -30.30
N ASP A 65 12.09 -5.08 -29.16
CA ASP A 65 13.29 -5.01 -28.31
C ASP A 65 13.32 -6.12 -27.24
N GLY A 66 12.41 -7.09 -27.30
CA GLY A 66 12.29 -8.16 -26.30
C GLY A 66 11.77 -7.67 -24.95
N ARG A 67 11.20 -6.47 -24.85
CA ARG A 67 10.69 -5.90 -23.60
C ARG A 67 9.23 -6.25 -23.39
N TYR A 68 8.86 -6.42 -22.13
CA TYR A 68 7.46 -6.58 -21.73
C TYR A 68 7.09 -5.63 -20.60
N ARG A 69 5.81 -5.28 -20.54
CA ARG A 69 5.24 -4.44 -19.51
C ARG A 69 3.82 -4.85 -19.19
N LEU A 70 3.60 -5.33 -17.96
CA LEU A 70 2.28 -5.68 -17.44
C LEU A 70 1.87 -4.61 -16.43
N VAL A 71 0.84 -3.85 -16.77
CA VAL A 71 0.33 -2.74 -15.97
C VAL A 71 -0.83 -3.18 -15.09
N ALA A 72 -1.13 -2.39 -14.07
CA ALA A 72 -2.25 -2.61 -13.17
C ALA A 72 -2.22 -4.00 -12.46
N VAL A 73 -1.02 -4.44 -12.05
CA VAL A 73 -0.84 -5.67 -11.29
C VAL A 73 -1.05 -5.38 -9.81
N PRO A 74 -2.04 -5.99 -9.13
CA PRO A 74 -2.20 -5.81 -7.69
C PRO A 74 -0.94 -6.22 -6.91
N PRO A 75 -0.67 -5.60 -5.74
CA PRO A 75 0.44 -6.04 -4.91
C PRO A 75 0.26 -7.48 -4.48
N GLY A 76 1.38 -8.22 -4.38
CA GLY A 76 1.36 -9.62 -4.02
C GLY A 76 2.48 -10.45 -4.64
N SER A 77 2.42 -11.76 -4.43
CA SER A 77 3.39 -12.73 -4.96
C SER A 77 2.87 -13.41 -6.22
N TYR A 78 3.70 -13.44 -7.25
CA TYR A 78 3.35 -13.93 -8.58
C TYR A 78 4.35 -14.97 -9.09
N ARG A 79 3.86 -15.80 -10.00
CA ARG A 79 4.64 -16.69 -10.86
C ARG A 79 4.62 -16.12 -12.26
N LEU A 80 5.79 -15.93 -12.86
CA LEU A 80 5.97 -15.49 -14.23
C LEU A 80 6.35 -16.70 -15.11
N THR A 81 5.58 -16.95 -16.13
CA THR A 81 5.86 -17.97 -17.14
C THR A 81 6.18 -17.28 -18.46
N VAL A 82 7.32 -17.60 -19.03
CA VAL A 82 7.78 -17.10 -20.33
C VAL A 82 7.95 -18.24 -21.29
N SER A 83 7.32 -18.16 -22.45
CA SER A 83 7.36 -19.19 -23.48
C SER A 83 7.52 -18.61 -24.88
N LEU A 84 8.28 -19.28 -25.72
CA LEU A 84 8.47 -18.97 -27.13
C LEU A 84 8.76 -20.27 -27.90
N ASP A 85 8.27 -20.38 -29.12
CA ASP A 85 8.52 -21.55 -29.99
C ASP A 85 10.02 -21.72 -30.24
N GLY A 86 10.52 -22.94 -30.06
CA GLY A 86 11.94 -23.27 -30.17
C GLY A 86 12.77 -23.03 -28.89
N PHE A 87 12.14 -22.56 -27.82
CA PHE A 87 12.78 -22.34 -26.52
C PHE A 87 12.08 -23.15 -25.43
N ARG A 88 12.81 -23.42 -24.35
CA ARG A 88 12.25 -24.00 -23.13
C ARG A 88 11.41 -22.99 -22.39
N THR A 89 10.29 -23.43 -21.88
CA THR A 89 9.47 -22.58 -21.00
C THR A 89 10.22 -22.28 -19.70
N THR A 90 10.39 -20.99 -19.40
CA THR A 90 11.03 -20.55 -18.17
C THR A 90 9.97 -20.07 -17.19
N ILE A 91 10.05 -20.53 -15.94
CA ILE A 91 9.17 -20.12 -14.85
C ILE A 91 10.02 -19.42 -13.78
N VAL A 92 9.61 -18.21 -13.42
CA VAL A 92 10.20 -17.45 -12.31
C VAL A 92 9.17 -17.37 -11.21
N GLU A 93 9.50 -17.91 -10.03
CA GLU A 93 8.59 -17.97 -8.90
C GLU A 93 8.89 -16.90 -7.86
N ASN A 94 7.91 -16.61 -7.01
CA ASN A 94 8.02 -15.66 -5.89
C ASN A 94 8.39 -14.22 -6.28
N ILE A 95 7.86 -13.74 -7.40
CA ILE A 95 8.02 -12.35 -7.82
C ILE A 95 7.11 -11.50 -6.93
N GLN A 96 7.70 -10.61 -6.15
CA GLN A 96 6.96 -9.66 -5.33
C GLN A 96 6.67 -8.40 -6.14
N VAL A 97 5.38 -8.16 -6.43
CA VAL A 97 4.92 -6.89 -6.99
C VAL A 97 4.47 -6.01 -5.85
N LEU A 98 5.03 -4.81 -5.76
CA LEU A 98 4.81 -3.87 -4.67
C LEU A 98 3.92 -2.71 -5.13
N LEU A 99 3.15 -2.18 -4.22
CA LEU A 99 2.26 -1.04 -4.42
C LEU A 99 3.06 0.19 -4.87
N GLY A 100 2.64 0.79 -5.99
CA GLY A 100 3.25 2.01 -6.52
C GLY A 100 4.70 1.84 -6.99
N ARG A 101 5.16 0.61 -7.24
CA ARG A 101 6.53 0.34 -7.72
C ARG A 101 6.54 -0.44 -9.03
N ALA A 102 7.58 -0.18 -9.82
CA ALA A 102 7.94 -1.00 -10.97
C ALA A 102 8.85 -2.13 -10.51
N THR A 103 8.40 -3.37 -10.64
CA THR A 103 9.22 -4.56 -10.43
C THR A 103 9.86 -4.96 -11.76
N ALA A 104 11.18 -4.97 -11.83
CA ALA A 104 11.94 -5.36 -13.02
C ALA A 104 12.38 -6.82 -12.90
N VAL A 105 12.02 -7.64 -13.89
CA VAL A 105 12.42 -9.06 -13.95
C VAL A 105 12.88 -9.40 -15.37
N ASP A 106 14.17 -9.57 -15.56
CA ASP A 106 14.74 -10.00 -16.82
C ASP A 106 14.79 -11.54 -16.85
N VAL A 107 14.48 -12.13 -18.01
CA VAL A 107 14.39 -13.59 -18.17
C VAL A 107 15.25 -14.04 -19.32
N THR A 108 16.03 -15.11 -19.11
CA THR A 108 16.82 -15.75 -20.16
C THR A 108 16.17 -17.06 -20.57
N LEU A 109 15.89 -17.24 -21.86
CA LEU A 109 15.34 -18.46 -22.43
C LEU A 109 16.46 -19.33 -22.95
N ALA A 110 16.42 -20.61 -22.63
CA ALA A 110 17.31 -21.63 -23.20
C ALA A 110 16.68 -22.28 -24.44
N VAL A 111 17.46 -22.54 -25.46
CA VAL A 111 16.99 -23.30 -26.65
C VAL A 111 16.61 -24.74 -26.25
N GLY A 112 15.46 -25.20 -26.71
CA GLY A 112 14.95 -26.53 -26.39
C GLY A 112 13.49 -26.71 -26.71
N ALA A 113 12.92 -27.88 -26.41
CA ALA A 113 11.49 -28.11 -26.60
C ALA A 113 10.67 -27.36 -25.54
N ILE A 114 9.52 -26.83 -25.93
CA ILE A 114 8.57 -26.12 -25.05
C ILE A 114 8.12 -26.99 -23.85
N SER A 115 8.12 -28.31 -24.02
CA SER A 115 7.77 -29.27 -22.97
C SER A 115 8.77 -29.35 -21.81
N GLU A 116 9.97 -28.78 -21.98
CA GLU A 116 10.97 -28.72 -20.92
C GLU A 116 10.82 -27.41 -20.13
N GLN A 117 10.72 -27.50 -18.82
CA GLN A 117 10.56 -26.37 -17.90
C GLN A 117 11.85 -26.13 -17.10
N VAL A 118 12.20 -24.86 -16.93
CA VAL A 118 13.24 -24.40 -16.00
C VAL A 118 12.60 -23.53 -14.97
N SER A 119 12.65 -23.93 -13.69
CA SER A 119 12.17 -23.09 -12.58
C SER A 119 13.33 -22.30 -12.00
N VAL A 120 13.17 -21.00 -11.91
CA VAL A 120 14.14 -20.07 -11.31
C VAL A 120 13.47 -19.35 -10.15
N VAL A 121 14.15 -19.30 -9.00
CA VAL A 121 13.66 -18.49 -7.88
C VAL A 121 13.99 -17.03 -8.18
N GLY A 122 12.95 -16.23 -8.35
CA GLY A 122 13.08 -14.78 -8.57
C GLY A 122 13.64 -14.10 -7.34
N VAL A 123 14.72 -13.34 -7.49
CA VAL A 123 15.20 -12.41 -6.47
C VAL A 123 14.82 -11.02 -6.95
N THR A 124 13.84 -10.42 -6.32
CA THR A 124 13.46 -9.02 -6.63
C THR A 124 14.62 -8.12 -6.22
N PRO A 125 15.14 -7.26 -7.11
CA PRO A 125 16.20 -6.31 -6.75
C PRO A 125 15.74 -5.44 -5.58
N ARG A 126 16.55 -5.35 -4.54
CA ARG A 126 16.25 -4.51 -3.37
C ARG A 126 16.37 -3.02 -3.66
N LEU A 127 17.09 -2.66 -4.70
CA LEU A 127 17.35 -1.28 -5.09
C LEU A 127 16.62 -0.99 -6.41
N ASP A 128 15.65 -0.08 -6.35
CA ASP A 128 15.00 0.47 -7.52
C ASP A 128 15.80 1.71 -7.97
N THR A 129 16.41 1.62 -9.14
CA THR A 129 17.20 2.71 -9.73
C THR A 129 16.40 3.52 -10.74
N THR A 130 15.13 3.19 -10.96
CA THR A 130 14.27 3.80 -11.99
C THR A 130 13.35 4.88 -11.44
N GLN A 131 13.14 4.90 -10.12
CA GLN A 131 12.25 5.85 -9.44
C GLN A 131 13.03 6.79 -8.52
N THR A 132 12.57 8.03 -8.45
CA THR A 132 13.09 9.05 -7.50
C THR A 132 12.32 9.08 -6.19
N THR A 133 11.19 8.39 -6.12
CA THR A 133 10.34 8.32 -4.93
C THR A 133 11.01 7.51 -3.84
N ILE A 134 11.16 8.11 -2.67
CA ILE A 134 11.60 7.39 -1.47
C ILE A 134 10.36 6.82 -0.80
N GLN A 135 10.26 5.49 -0.78
CA GLN A 135 9.12 4.81 -0.16
C GLN A 135 9.55 3.57 0.62
N THR A 136 8.78 3.25 1.64
CA THR A 136 8.87 2.03 2.43
C THR A 136 7.60 1.22 2.24
N ASN A 137 7.74 -0.02 1.78
CA ASN A 137 6.64 -0.94 1.59
C ASN A 137 6.61 -1.97 2.72
N LEU A 138 5.48 -2.06 3.40
CA LEU A 138 5.21 -3.03 4.47
C LEU A 138 4.24 -4.06 3.91
N THR A 139 4.79 -5.17 3.44
CA THR A 139 4.00 -6.31 2.95
C THR A 139 3.38 -7.10 4.10
N THR A 140 2.35 -7.91 3.82
CA THR A 140 1.72 -8.81 4.82
C THR A 140 2.76 -9.62 5.58
N GLN A 141 3.82 -10.13 4.92
CA GLN A 141 4.88 -10.90 5.57
C GLN A 141 5.64 -10.09 6.63
N ILE A 142 5.95 -8.83 6.33
CA ILE A 142 6.61 -7.91 7.28
C ILE A 142 5.63 -7.58 8.41
N ILE A 143 4.38 -7.25 8.07
CA ILE A 143 3.34 -6.91 9.05
C ILE A 143 3.12 -8.04 10.05
N ASP A 144 3.12 -9.29 9.60
CA ASP A 144 2.90 -10.45 10.46
C ASP A 144 4.10 -10.79 11.34
N ALA A 145 5.32 -10.50 10.87
CA ALA A 145 6.55 -10.73 11.60
C ALA A 145 6.89 -9.66 12.65
N MET A 146 6.24 -8.48 12.58
CA MET A 146 6.58 -7.34 13.44
C MET A 146 5.61 -7.19 14.62
N PRO A 147 6.09 -6.70 15.78
CA PRO A 147 5.22 -6.28 16.85
C PRO A 147 4.31 -5.14 16.40
N LYS A 148 3.01 -5.34 16.47
CA LYS A 148 2.00 -4.37 16.01
C LYS A 148 1.02 -4.04 17.14
N GLY A 149 0.52 -2.80 17.14
CA GLY A 149 -0.57 -2.37 18.01
C GLY A 149 -1.92 -2.82 17.47
N VAL A 150 -3.01 -2.18 17.91
CA VAL A 150 -4.37 -2.54 17.51
C VAL A 150 -4.78 -1.93 16.17
N ASN A 151 -4.10 -0.87 15.73
CA ASN A 151 -4.45 -0.12 14.52
C ASN A 151 -3.28 0.01 13.54
N ILE A 152 -3.62 0.23 12.27
CA ILE A 152 -2.62 0.38 11.19
C ILE A 152 -1.64 1.52 11.44
N GLY A 153 -2.03 2.57 12.16
CA GLY A 153 -1.15 3.66 12.54
C GLY A 153 0.08 3.20 13.33
N SER A 154 -0.01 2.10 14.07
CA SER A 154 1.15 1.55 14.79
C SER A 154 2.26 1.07 13.85
N LEU A 155 1.95 0.74 12.59
CA LEU A 155 2.89 0.30 11.58
C LEU A 155 3.64 1.46 10.92
N PHE A 156 3.11 2.68 10.95
CA PHE A 156 3.77 3.83 10.33
C PHE A 156 5.13 4.14 10.98
N LYS A 157 5.28 3.79 12.25
CA LYS A 157 6.57 3.90 12.97
C LYS A 157 7.70 3.05 12.36
N LEU A 158 7.37 2.10 11.51
CA LEU A 158 8.35 1.25 10.84
C LEU A 158 9.02 1.96 9.65
N ALA A 159 8.41 3.03 9.12
CA ALA A 159 9.05 3.85 8.11
C ALA A 159 10.14 4.72 8.74
N PRO A 160 11.35 4.77 8.17
CA PRO A 160 12.50 5.46 8.76
C PRO A 160 12.28 6.95 9.05
N ALA A 161 11.46 7.61 8.22
CA ALA A 161 11.17 9.04 8.32
C ALA A 161 9.94 9.36 9.20
N ALA A 162 9.19 8.35 9.64
CA ALA A 162 7.97 8.54 10.41
C ALA A 162 8.26 8.58 11.91
N ARG A 163 7.76 9.63 12.59
CA ARG A 163 7.90 9.81 14.04
C ARG A 163 6.56 10.17 14.65
N PRO A 164 6.24 9.71 15.87
CA PRO A 164 5.08 10.17 16.59
C PRO A 164 5.14 11.69 16.82
N GLU A 165 4.05 12.37 16.56
CA GLU A 165 3.91 13.80 16.84
C GLU A 165 3.18 13.99 18.18
N PRO A 166 3.83 14.56 19.22
CA PRO A 166 3.23 14.66 20.55
C PRO A 166 2.02 15.57 20.61
N LEU A 167 1.96 16.62 19.75
CA LEU A 167 0.89 17.62 19.78
C LEU A 167 -0.40 17.16 19.13
N SER A 168 -0.31 16.49 17.99
CA SER A 168 -1.48 16.02 17.24
C SER A 168 -1.86 14.58 17.56
N GLY A 169 -0.96 13.81 18.19
CA GLY A 169 -1.11 12.38 18.37
C GLY A 169 -0.97 11.57 17.06
N GLN A 170 -0.56 12.23 15.99
CA GLN A 170 -0.36 11.66 14.65
C GLN A 170 1.12 11.33 14.40
N PHE A 171 1.49 11.15 13.15
CA PHE A 171 2.86 10.87 12.74
C PHE A 171 3.38 12.01 11.86
N GLN A 172 4.53 12.54 12.24
CA GLN A 172 5.34 13.39 11.38
C GLN A 172 6.07 12.50 10.37
N ILE A 173 6.08 12.91 9.11
CA ILE A 173 6.89 12.31 8.06
C ILE A 173 7.81 13.39 7.50
N ASP A 174 9.12 13.14 7.51
CA ASP A 174 10.17 14.09 7.11
C ASP A 174 10.07 15.47 7.80
N GLY A 175 9.53 15.50 9.02
CA GLY A 175 9.38 16.73 9.82
C GLY A 175 8.12 17.53 9.55
N ALA A 176 7.30 17.15 8.58
CA ALA A 176 5.99 17.75 8.37
C ALA A 176 5.00 17.28 9.44
N SER A 177 4.00 18.12 9.75
CA SER A 177 2.96 17.77 10.73
C SER A 177 2.12 16.58 10.25
N GLY A 178 1.56 15.85 11.20
CA GLY A 178 0.65 14.74 10.90
C GLY A 178 -0.57 15.13 10.07
N SER A 179 -0.99 16.39 10.14
CA SER A 179 -2.08 16.94 9.32
C SER A 179 -1.71 17.23 7.86
N GLU A 180 -0.42 17.19 7.55
CA GLU A 180 0.13 17.46 6.21
C GLU A 180 0.39 16.16 5.42
N ASN A 181 0.03 15.02 5.99
CA ASN A 181 0.10 13.73 5.32
C ASN A 181 -1.21 13.43 4.60
N SER A 182 -1.12 12.69 3.48
CA SER A 182 -2.29 12.11 2.82
C SER A 182 -2.41 10.63 3.18
N PHE A 183 -3.64 10.21 3.52
CA PHE A 183 -3.97 8.83 3.90
C PHE A 183 -4.96 8.26 2.90
N MET A 184 -4.55 7.18 2.24
CA MET A 184 -5.32 6.53 1.20
C MET A 184 -5.57 5.07 1.51
N VAL A 185 -6.77 4.61 1.22
CA VAL A 185 -7.15 3.21 1.28
C VAL A 185 -7.77 2.83 -0.06
N ASP A 186 -7.18 1.88 -0.75
CA ASP A 186 -7.58 1.44 -2.09
C ASP A 186 -7.81 2.60 -3.06
N GLY A 187 -6.91 3.62 -3.00
CA GLY A 187 -6.96 4.81 -3.85
C GLY A 187 -7.97 5.88 -3.41
N LEU A 188 -8.68 5.69 -2.30
CA LEU A 188 -9.59 6.69 -1.75
C LEU A 188 -8.94 7.40 -0.59
N GLU A 189 -8.99 8.72 -0.58
CA GLU A 189 -8.52 9.52 0.54
C GLU A 189 -9.44 9.33 1.75
N THR A 190 -8.83 8.94 2.88
CA THR A 190 -9.56 8.63 4.13
C THR A 190 -9.18 9.58 5.28
N ALA A 191 -8.50 10.68 4.97
CA ALA A 191 -8.16 11.70 5.96
C ALA A 191 -9.41 12.35 6.57
N ASN A 192 -9.30 12.76 7.82
CA ASN A 192 -10.32 13.58 8.45
C ASN A 192 -10.17 15.02 7.93
N PHE A 193 -11.10 15.47 7.12
CA PHE A 193 -11.07 16.81 6.49
C PHE A 193 -10.97 17.98 7.47
N ARG A 194 -11.34 17.80 8.73
CA ARG A 194 -11.25 18.84 9.74
C ARG A 194 -9.87 18.93 10.37
N THR A 195 -9.17 17.83 10.51
CA THR A 195 -7.90 17.74 11.24
C THR A 195 -6.72 17.35 10.35
N GLY A 196 -6.97 16.95 9.10
CA GLY A 196 -5.95 16.42 8.18
C GLY A 196 -5.35 15.09 8.62
N SER A 197 -5.86 14.49 9.69
CA SER A 197 -5.28 13.28 10.29
C SER A 197 -5.98 12.01 9.80
N LEU A 198 -5.35 10.86 10.02
CA LEU A 198 -6.00 9.58 9.80
C LEU A 198 -7.29 9.50 10.62
N ASN A 199 -8.39 9.20 9.95
CA ASN A 199 -9.66 8.99 10.63
C ASN A 199 -9.65 7.65 11.37
N LEU A 200 -9.49 7.69 12.68
CA LEU A 200 -9.41 6.49 13.52
C LEU A 200 -10.69 5.65 13.52
N ASN A 201 -11.83 6.24 13.11
CA ASN A 201 -13.07 5.49 12.93
C ASN A 201 -13.04 4.58 11.70
N ASN A 202 -12.14 4.84 10.76
CA ASN A 202 -11.90 4.02 9.57
C ASN A 202 -10.72 3.06 9.80
N ASN A 203 -10.57 2.56 11.01
CA ASN A 203 -9.52 1.60 11.34
C ASN A 203 -9.74 0.29 10.59
N ILE A 204 -8.78 -0.05 9.74
CA ILE A 204 -8.78 -1.32 9.00
C ILE A 204 -8.02 -2.34 9.83
N PRO A 205 -8.63 -3.51 10.14
CA PRO A 205 -7.90 -4.62 10.76
C PRO A 205 -6.71 -5.04 9.88
N PHE A 206 -5.59 -5.36 10.51
CA PHE A 206 -4.36 -5.78 9.80
C PHE A 206 -4.58 -6.99 8.90
N GLU A 207 -5.49 -7.84 9.29
CA GLU A 207 -5.83 -9.07 8.59
C GLU A 207 -6.39 -8.83 7.18
N PHE A 208 -6.94 -7.64 6.94
CA PHE A 208 -7.44 -7.23 5.61
C PHE A 208 -6.42 -6.42 4.81
N VAL A 209 -5.28 -6.09 5.39
CA VAL A 209 -4.23 -5.33 4.71
C VAL A 209 -3.33 -6.28 3.93
N GLU A 210 -3.13 -6.00 2.64
CA GLU A 210 -2.15 -6.68 1.80
C GLU A 210 -0.79 -5.98 1.88
N GLU A 211 -0.80 -4.65 1.75
CA GLU A 211 0.42 -3.86 1.77
C GLU A 211 0.14 -2.43 2.23
N ILE A 212 1.13 -1.84 2.92
CA ILE A 212 1.15 -0.41 3.24
C ILE A 212 2.38 0.19 2.56
N SER A 213 2.18 1.19 1.72
CA SER A 213 3.25 1.99 1.12
C SER A 213 3.31 3.35 1.79
N ILE A 214 4.47 3.73 2.31
CA ILE A 214 4.72 5.02 2.94
C ILE A 214 5.75 5.76 2.08
N LYS A 215 5.29 6.76 1.33
CA LYS A 215 6.11 7.61 0.49
C LYS A 215 6.50 8.84 1.30
N THR A 216 7.78 9.09 1.43
CA THR A 216 8.30 10.18 2.26
C THR A 216 8.77 11.37 1.44
N SER A 217 9.24 11.14 0.22
CA SER A 217 9.64 12.23 -0.69
C SER A 217 9.64 11.78 -2.15
N GLY A 218 9.68 12.74 -3.07
CA GLY A 218 9.74 12.50 -4.52
C GLY A 218 8.49 11.89 -5.12
N PHE A 219 7.35 11.92 -4.43
CA PHE A 219 6.08 11.42 -4.94
C PHE A 219 5.47 12.36 -5.98
N HIS A 220 4.65 11.82 -6.87
CA HIS A 220 4.07 12.54 -8.00
C HIS A 220 3.01 13.57 -7.56
N ALA A 221 2.75 14.56 -8.43
CA ALA A 221 1.80 15.64 -8.18
C ALA A 221 0.33 15.17 -8.04
N GLU A 222 0.01 13.94 -8.42
CA GLU A 222 -1.31 13.32 -8.22
C GLU A 222 -1.68 13.20 -6.72
N PHE A 223 -0.67 13.13 -5.83
CA PHE A 223 -0.85 13.16 -4.39
C PHE A 223 -0.94 14.61 -3.87
N GLY A 224 -1.77 15.43 -4.52
CA GLY A 224 -1.96 16.83 -4.15
C GLY A 224 -2.39 16.98 -2.69
N GLY A 225 -1.92 18.06 -2.04
CA GLY A 225 -2.23 18.35 -0.64
C GLY A 225 -1.31 17.69 0.38
N ALA A 226 -0.54 16.68 0.03
CA ALA A 226 0.49 16.13 0.90
C ALA A 226 1.77 16.96 0.81
N THR A 227 2.19 17.57 1.92
CA THR A 227 3.48 18.25 2.07
C THR A 227 4.43 17.45 2.97
N GLY A 228 3.89 16.49 3.72
CA GLY A 228 4.62 15.52 4.53
C GLY A 228 4.84 14.22 3.78
N GLY A 229 4.03 13.23 4.03
CA GLY A 229 4.11 11.93 3.39
C GLY A 229 2.78 11.45 2.81
N VAL A 230 2.85 10.44 1.96
CA VAL A 230 1.68 9.74 1.43
C VAL A 230 1.69 8.33 1.97
N ILE A 231 0.61 7.97 2.67
CA ILE A 231 0.41 6.64 3.22
C ILE A 231 -0.71 5.98 2.44
N ALA A 232 -0.36 4.99 1.63
CA ALA A 232 -1.31 4.23 0.83
C ALA A 232 -1.42 2.80 1.38
N VAL A 233 -2.65 2.37 1.61
CA VAL A 233 -3.00 1.03 2.10
C VAL A 233 -3.74 0.31 0.98
N ALA A 234 -3.22 -0.84 0.57
CA ALA A 234 -3.93 -1.77 -0.29
C ALA A 234 -4.56 -2.86 0.56
N THR A 235 -5.85 -3.11 0.38
CA THR A 235 -6.53 -4.24 1.01
C THR A 235 -6.38 -5.52 0.21
N LYS A 236 -6.52 -6.66 0.88
CA LYS A 236 -6.44 -7.98 0.22
C LYS A 236 -7.51 -8.11 -0.85
N SER A 237 -7.08 -8.45 -2.05
CA SER A 237 -7.95 -8.73 -3.18
C SER A 237 -8.65 -10.07 -3.04
N GLY A 238 -9.77 -10.25 -3.77
CA GLY A 238 -10.44 -11.54 -3.91
C GLY A 238 -9.53 -12.61 -4.52
N THR A 239 -9.85 -13.88 -4.30
CA THR A 239 -9.09 -15.01 -4.82
C THR A 239 -10.00 -16.04 -5.44
N ASN A 240 -9.50 -16.82 -6.42
CA ASN A 240 -10.23 -17.93 -7.03
C ASN A 240 -10.25 -19.21 -6.15
N SER A 241 -9.76 -19.14 -4.94
CA SER A 241 -9.81 -20.21 -3.95
C SER A 241 -10.43 -19.71 -2.67
N TYR A 242 -11.26 -20.55 -2.03
CA TYR A 242 -11.85 -20.20 -0.73
C TYR A 242 -10.77 -20.07 0.32
N ARG A 243 -10.79 -18.96 1.03
CA ARG A 243 -9.91 -18.66 2.16
C ARG A 243 -10.73 -18.16 3.32
N GLY A 244 -10.38 -18.62 4.51
CA GLY A 244 -10.99 -18.17 5.76
C GLY A 244 -9.92 -17.62 6.69
N LEU A 245 -10.29 -16.57 7.42
CA LEU A 245 -9.49 -16.00 8.48
C LEU A 245 -10.34 -15.90 9.72
N PHE A 246 -9.80 -16.33 10.83
CA PHE A 246 -10.35 -16.09 12.16
C PHE A 246 -9.23 -15.68 13.10
N GLY A 247 -9.39 -14.57 13.79
CA GLY A 247 -8.39 -14.06 14.71
C GLY A 247 -9.03 -13.21 15.81
N SER A 248 -8.27 -12.94 16.86
CA SER A 248 -8.66 -11.99 17.89
C SER A 248 -7.43 -11.34 18.48
N THR A 249 -7.46 -10.03 18.63
CA THR A 249 -6.45 -9.27 19.36
C THR A 249 -6.99 -8.91 20.73
N PHE A 250 -6.17 -9.15 21.75
CA PHE A 250 -6.50 -8.83 23.14
C PHE A 250 -5.60 -7.70 23.62
N GLN A 251 -6.20 -6.69 24.23
CA GLN A 251 -5.49 -5.61 24.90
C GLN A 251 -5.92 -5.61 26.37
N LEU A 252 -5.03 -6.02 27.22
CA LEU A 252 -5.27 -6.20 28.65
C LEU A 252 -4.36 -5.27 29.44
N SER A 253 -4.92 -4.44 30.31
CA SER A 253 -4.12 -3.56 31.16
C SER A 253 -3.15 -4.35 32.06
N GLY A 254 -3.48 -5.61 32.39
CA GLY A 254 -2.60 -6.49 33.17
C GLY A 254 -1.28 -6.82 32.48
N LEU A 255 -1.24 -6.80 31.15
CA LEU A 255 -0.04 -7.08 30.34
C LEU A 255 0.78 -5.80 30.04
N GLU A 256 0.25 -4.63 30.34
CA GLU A 256 0.98 -3.36 30.19
C GLU A 256 1.88 -3.08 31.38
N GLY A 257 3.00 -2.43 31.11
CA GLY A 257 3.90 -1.93 32.15
C GLY A 257 3.23 -0.85 33.01
N ASN A 258 3.78 -0.58 34.17
CA ASN A 258 3.34 0.55 34.98
C ASN A 258 3.74 1.88 34.33
N PRO A 259 2.90 2.92 34.37
CA PRO A 259 3.26 4.23 33.90
C PRO A 259 4.53 4.73 34.62
N ARG A 260 5.41 5.37 33.85
CA ARG A 260 6.59 6.02 34.43
C ARG A 260 6.21 7.31 35.14
N GLN A 261 7.00 7.67 36.12
CA GLN A 261 6.89 8.99 36.71
C GLN A 261 7.25 10.06 35.66
N VAL A 262 6.41 11.09 35.59
CA VAL A 262 6.59 12.23 34.67
C VAL A 262 6.86 13.46 35.51
N LEU A 263 7.91 14.20 35.16
CA LEU A 263 8.16 15.51 35.77
C LEU A 263 7.15 16.51 35.20
N ASN A 264 6.24 16.96 36.01
CA ASN A 264 5.30 18.04 35.68
C ASN A 264 5.87 19.35 36.22
N SER A 265 6.12 20.30 35.32
CA SER A 265 6.58 21.64 35.66
C SER A 265 5.47 22.62 35.34
N PHE A 266 4.94 23.26 36.34
CA PHE A 266 3.87 24.28 36.17
C PHE A 266 4.19 25.51 36.97
N ARG A 267 3.60 26.63 36.58
CA ARG A 267 3.69 27.90 37.33
C ARG A 267 2.55 27.95 38.31
N SER A 268 2.88 28.13 39.58
CA SER A 268 1.90 28.32 40.65
C SER A 268 2.07 29.74 41.22
N GLY A 269 0.94 30.41 41.50
CA GLY A 269 0.91 31.77 42.04
C GLY A 269 0.12 32.73 41.15
N THR A 270 -0.18 33.93 41.69
CA THR A 270 -0.86 34.99 40.98
C THR A 270 0.00 36.24 40.93
N GLY A 271 0.04 36.94 39.76
CA GLY A 271 0.80 38.17 39.57
C GLY A 271 2.32 37.93 39.42
N PRO A 272 3.14 38.90 39.84
CA PRO A 272 4.59 38.83 39.64
C PRO A 272 5.30 37.80 40.51
N ALA A 273 4.59 37.14 41.43
CA ALA A 273 5.14 36.11 42.32
C ALA A 273 4.89 34.68 41.83
N PHE A 274 5.09 34.42 40.52
CA PHE A 274 5.04 33.06 40.00
C PHE A 274 6.24 32.24 40.45
N VAL A 275 5.97 31.10 41.08
CA VAL A 275 6.98 30.10 41.41
C VAL A 275 6.84 28.93 40.46
N GLN A 276 7.95 28.51 39.86
CA GLN A 276 7.97 27.25 39.09
C GLN A 276 7.99 26.11 40.09
N VAL A 277 6.95 25.29 40.03
CA VAL A 277 6.83 24.08 40.83
C VAL A 277 7.13 22.90 39.95
N ASN A 278 8.06 22.04 40.39
CA ASN A 278 8.40 20.80 39.74
C ASN A 278 7.90 19.65 40.62
N GLU A 279 6.98 18.87 40.11
CA GLU A 279 6.38 17.74 40.81
C GLU A 279 6.51 16.47 39.99
N TYR A 280 6.92 15.35 40.65
CA TYR A 280 6.89 14.06 40.00
C TYR A 280 5.52 13.42 40.16
N LEU A 281 4.78 13.38 39.07
CA LEU A 281 3.50 12.69 39.01
C LEU A 281 3.70 11.25 38.57
N LYS A 282 3.08 10.34 39.31
CA LYS A 282 2.95 8.94 38.91
C LYS A 282 1.50 8.73 38.48
N PRO A 283 1.23 8.68 37.16
CA PRO A 283 -0.12 8.41 36.69
C PRO A 283 -0.62 7.07 37.24
N GLN A 284 -1.91 7.00 37.50
CA GLN A 284 -2.54 5.71 37.82
C GLN A 284 -2.55 4.84 36.57
N LYS A 285 -2.36 3.53 36.75
CA LYS A 285 -2.50 2.58 35.66
C LYS A 285 -3.96 2.42 35.33
N ASP A 286 -4.30 2.61 34.04
CA ASP A 286 -5.65 2.39 33.57
C ASP A 286 -6.02 0.90 33.68
N SER A 287 -7.29 0.63 33.95
CA SER A 287 -7.84 -0.72 33.99
C SER A 287 -8.79 -0.91 32.84
N PHE A 288 -8.39 -1.72 31.86
CA PHE A 288 -9.21 -2.03 30.71
C PHE A 288 -8.98 -3.47 30.24
N THR A 289 -9.98 -3.99 29.53
CA THR A 289 -9.94 -5.26 28.85
C THR A 289 -10.66 -5.10 27.52
N ASN A 290 -9.91 -5.07 26.43
CA ASN A 290 -10.44 -4.91 25.09
C ASN A 290 -10.23 -6.18 24.27
N TYR A 291 -11.26 -6.57 23.54
CA TYR A 291 -11.25 -7.70 22.62
C TYR A 291 -11.59 -7.21 21.23
N PHE A 292 -10.78 -7.58 20.25
CA PHE A 292 -10.96 -7.22 18.85
C PHE A 292 -11.04 -8.50 18.01
N PRO A 293 -12.21 -9.18 17.97
CA PRO A 293 -12.37 -10.35 17.13
C PRO A 293 -12.42 -9.93 15.65
N VAL A 294 -11.77 -10.71 14.80
CA VAL A 294 -11.77 -10.51 13.35
C VAL A 294 -12.13 -11.83 12.68
N MET A 295 -13.04 -11.78 11.72
CA MET A 295 -13.40 -12.90 10.88
C MET A 295 -13.51 -12.44 9.44
N GLY A 296 -12.91 -13.18 8.52
CA GLY A 296 -12.97 -12.94 7.09
C GLY A 296 -13.20 -14.25 6.34
N VAL A 297 -13.99 -14.22 5.30
CA VAL A 297 -14.17 -15.30 4.34
C VAL A 297 -14.14 -14.71 2.95
N GLY A 298 -13.35 -15.28 2.06
CA GLY A 298 -13.22 -14.87 0.67
C GLY A 298 -13.15 -16.09 -0.25
N GLY A 299 -13.52 -15.90 -1.52
CA GLY A 299 -13.45 -16.95 -2.53
C GLY A 299 -14.28 -16.60 -3.76
N PRO A 300 -14.31 -17.47 -4.78
CA PRO A 300 -15.10 -17.26 -5.99
C PRO A 300 -16.59 -17.23 -5.68
N ILE A 301 -17.30 -16.28 -6.31
CA ILE A 301 -18.75 -16.16 -6.26
C ILE A 301 -19.28 -16.63 -7.62
N GLY A 302 -19.78 -17.86 -7.68
CA GLY A 302 -20.23 -18.52 -8.89
C GLY A 302 -19.25 -19.63 -9.31
N ALA A 303 -19.79 -20.64 -9.98
CA ALA A 303 -18.98 -21.63 -10.68
C ALA A 303 -18.94 -21.19 -12.15
N ASP A 304 -17.75 -20.91 -12.65
CA ASP A 304 -17.50 -20.88 -14.10
C ASP A 304 -17.30 -22.30 -14.60
#